data_bd1629161c10a9418483e92f92238531
#
_entry.id   bd1629161c10a9418483e92f92238531
#
_cell.length_a   1.000
_cell.length_b   1.000
_cell.length_c   1.000
_cell.angle_alpha   90.00
_cell.angle_beta   90.00
_cell.angle_gamma   90.00
#
_symmetry.space_group_name_H-M   'P 1'
#
loop_
_entity.id
_entity.type
_entity.pdbx_description
1 polymer ?
#
loop_
_entity_poly.entity_id
_entity_poly.type
_entity_poly.pdbx_seq_one_letter_code
_entity_poly.pdbx_strand_id
1 'polypeptide(L)'
;MSKMFTIKASEAHGRRLDPEYHHALRRTRIRSTYPSAKLLSLSYFRTGGTPSTAHPEYWNGSIPWVSAKDFKAFRFEDSEDHVTELALAESTTCYVNRPAVLMVSRSGILQRTLPVMVTHKPTTINQDIKAFFPDDRVSVDYLGAFFDVFGSRLLPLVCKSGATVQSLNTEQLMDLSIPLPPLPEQRKIVAELDAAYAAKRAADEKATKLLASIDDMVLNELGIAKLPNPDTSLSSRIFTVPAKEVLNGRLDSYSYSPFFADNLKRIRTNGYWRLGELVTLSHRQWDQKEWKGNASGDFPYIEIGAISVDDGEIGVVERVPIADAPSRAKMMVVAGDLLVSLTRPTRRAIAFATDEAIASTGFAVIHGFSDEVMPEYLSVILRSGLCTYQFDQRSTGGNYPAITEEQLLRCEIPIAAKEVQMRIASTASSIRAEARKLKADATAALDAAKRKIEAMIIERD
;
A
#
# COMPACT_ATOMS: atom_id res chain seq x y z
N MET A 1 -5.36 -0.79 -34.41
CA MET A 1 -5.63 0.17 -35.52
C MET A 1 -4.90 1.47 -35.22
N SER A 2 -3.91 1.83 -36.03
CA SER A 2 -3.22 3.13 -35.92
C SER A 2 -4.21 4.24 -36.26
N LYS A 3 -4.53 5.09 -35.31
CA LYS A 3 -5.39 6.26 -35.55
C LYS A 3 -4.53 7.38 -36.13
N MET A 4 -4.61 7.62 -37.44
CA MET A 4 -4.01 8.78 -38.07
C MET A 4 -4.81 10.04 -37.74
N PHE A 5 -4.11 11.10 -37.35
CA PHE A 5 -4.67 12.45 -37.22
C PHE A 5 -3.69 13.48 -37.73
N THR A 6 -4.21 14.58 -38.22
CA THR A 6 -3.42 15.71 -38.72
C THR A 6 -3.42 16.86 -37.72
N ILE A 7 -2.28 17.52 -37.55
CA ILE A 7 -2.14 18.76 -36.77
C ILE A 7 -1.71 19.87 -37.69
N LYS A 8 -2.11 21.11 -37.38
CA LYS A 8 -1.63 22.29 -38.14
C LYS A 8 -0.17 22.56 -37.77
N ALA A 9 0.64 22.97 -38.72
CA ALA A 9 2.04 23.33 -38.48
C ALA A 9 2.19 24.38 -37.36
N SER A 10 1.23 25.31 -37.24
CA SER A 10 1.18 26.30 -36.16
C SER A 10 0.95 25.69 -34.77
N GLU A 11 0.30 24.53 -34.69
CA GLU A 11 0.07 23.79 -33.43
C GLU A 11 1.30 22.96 -33.02
N ALA A 12 2.16 22.60 -33.98
CA ALA A 12 3.37 21.83 -33.76
C ALA A 12 4.59 22.76 -33.49
N HIS A 13 4.55 24.02 -33.91
CA HIS A 13 5.67 24.93 -33.76
C HIS A 13 6.02 25.18 -32.29
N GLY A 14 7.28 24.92 -31.92
CA GLY A 14 7.77 25.07 -30.54
C GLY A 14 7.28 24.01 -29.53
N ARG A 15 6.64 22.92 -29.98
CA ARG A 15 6.10 21.83 -29.14
C ARG A 15 6.70 20.47 -29.51
N ARG A 16 6.47 19.50 -28.65
CA ARG A 16 6.82 18.10 -28.95
C ARG A 16 6.11 17.63 -30.22
N LEU A 17 6.82 16.87 -31.07
CA LEU A 17 6.29 16.36 -32.33
C LEU A 17 5.73 14.92 -32.20
N ASP A 18 5.75 14.32 -31.00
CA ASP A 18 5.24 12.98 -30.83
C ASP A 18 3.69 12.92 -30.90
N PRO A 19 3.14 11.90 -31.59
CA PRO A 19 1.71 11.79 -31.81
C PRO A 19 0.91 11.64 -30.52
N GLU A 20 1.46 10.99 -29.49
CA GLU A 20 0.79 10.77 -28.20
C GLU A 20 0.58 12.10 -27.47
N TYR A 21 1.57 12.99 -27.49
CA TYR A 21 1.43 14.32 -26.92
C TYR A 21 0.31 15.12 -27.58
N HIS A 22 0.26 15.15 -28.92
CA HIS A 22 -0.78 15.90 -29.64
C HIS A 22 -2.17 15.26 -29.51
N HIS A 23 -2.24 13.95 -29.42
CA HIS A 23 -3.48 13.26 -29.11
C HIS A 23 -3.96 13.57 -27.69
N ALA A 24 -3.04 13.58 -26.72
CA ALA A 24 -3.33 13.99 -25.35
C ALA A 24 -3.79 15.44 -25.30
N LEU A 25 -3.10 16.37 -25.99
CA LEU A 25 -3.41 17.80 -26.00
C LEU A 25 -4.86 18.06 -26.47
N ARG A 26 -5.36 17.32 -27.47
CA ARG A 26 -6.74 17.45 -27.96
C ARG A 26 -7.76 16.90 -26.94
N ARG A 27 -7.45 15.81 -26.28
CA ARG A 27 -8.35 15.15 -25.30
C ARG A 27 -8.34 15.83 -23.93
N THR A 28 -7.26 16.50 -23.59
CA THR A 28 -7.03 17.06 -22.25
C THR A 28 -7.25 18.56 -22.17
N ARG A 29 -7.64 19.22 -23.28
CA ARG A 29 -7.93 20.65 -23.28
C ARG A 29 -9.03 20.95 -22.26
N ILE A 30 -8.65 21.62 -21.18
CA ILE A 30 -9.58 22.10 -20.16
C ILE A 30 -10.23 23.38 -20.74
N ARG A 31 -11.49 23.26 -21.17
CA ARG A 31 -12.30 24.44 -21.49
C ARG A 31 -13.04 24.83 -20.22
N SER A 32 -12.98 26.09 -19.86
CA SER A 32 -13.60 26.59 -18.65
C SER A 32 -14.34 27.90 -18.95
N THR A 33 -15.45 28.12 -18.24
CA THR A 33 -16.18 29.40 -18.24
C THR A 33 -15.39 30.50 -17.52
N TYR A 34 -14.40 30.10 -16.69
CA TYR A 34 -13.57 31.05 -15.96
C TYR A 34 -12.35 31.48 -16.80
N PRO A 35 -11.87 32.74 -16.63
CA PRO A 35 -10.60 33.13 -17.19
C PRO A 35 -9.47 32.20 -16.74
N SER A 36 -8.48 32.00 -17.59
CA SER A 36 -7.37 31.09 -17.26
C SER A 36 -6.04 31.88 -17.41
N ALA A 37 -5.07 31.49 -16.58
CA ALA A 37 -3.70 31.99 -16.68
C ALA A 37 -2.70 30.83 -16.67
N LYS A 38 -1.52 31.04 -17.21
CA LYS A 38 -0.46 30.04 -17.19
C LYS A 38 0.08 29.86 -15.78
N LEU A 39 0.39 28.62 -15.39
CA LEU A 39 0.98 28.32 -14.10
C LEU A 39 2.24 29.17 -13.84
N LEU A 40 3.06 29.40 -14.88
CA LEU A 40 4.24 30.25 -14.82
C LEU A 40 3.95 31.68 -14.33
N SER A 41 2.78 32.23 -14.67
CA SER A 41 2.37 33.56 -14.24
C SER A 41 1.70 33.61 -12.89
N LEU A 42 1.31 32.44 -12.35
CA LEU A 42 0.54 32.30 -11.09
C LEU A 42 1.41 31.86 -9.93
N SER A 43 2.49 31.16 -10.20
CA SER A 43 3.32 30.58 -9.13
C SER A 43 4.77 30.43 -9.55
N TYR A 44 5.65 30.47 -8.58
CA TYR A 44 6.99 29.93 -8.71
C TYR A 44 7.12 28.61 -7.96
N PHE A 45 8.20 27.87 -8.19
CA PHE A 45 8.46 26.64 -7.47
C PHE A 45 9.90 26.59 -6.95
N ARG A 46 10.10 25.71 -5.93
CA ARG A 46 11.41 25.28 -5.44
C ARG A 46 11.52 23.77 -5.53
N THR A 47 12.72 23.28 -5.72
CA THR A 47 13.07 21.86 -5.67
C THR A 47 13.99 21.65 -4.48
N GLY A 48 13.86 20.51 -3.80
CA GLY A 48 14.68 20.22 -2.64
C GLY A 48 15.90 19.38 -2.93
N GLY A 49 16.44 18.80 -1.88
CA GLY A 49 17.58 17.91 -1.90
C GLY A 49 17.52 16.89 -0.78
N THR A 50 18.41 15.91 -0.85
CA THR A 50 18.54 14.87 0.18
C THR A 50 19.80 15.17 0.99
N PRO A 51 19.68 15.38 2.32
CA PRO A 51 20.85 15.42 3.18
C PRO A 51 21.64 14.12 3.10
N SER A 52 22.97 14.21 3.20
CA SER A 52 23.81 13.02 3.11
C SER A 52 23.51 12.03 4.22
N THR A 53 23.25 10.77 3.84
CA THR A 53 23.06 9.68 4.82
C THR A 53 24.34 9.25 5.53
N ALA A 54 25.50 9.72 5.05
CA ALA A 54 26.78 9.54 5.72
C ALA A 54 26.93 10.44 6.97
N HIS A 55 26.01 11.38 7.17
CA HIS A 55 25.92 12.29 8.32
C HIS A 55 24.67 11.97 9.15
N PRO A 56 24.75 11.01 10.11
CA PRO A 56 23.62 10.63 10.95
C PRO A 56 23.02 11.80 11.74
N GLU A 57 23.83 12.82 12.05
CA GLU A 57 23.45 14.05 12.75
C GLU A 57 22.47 14.92 11.98
N TYR A 58 22.28 14.69 10.67
CA TYR A 58 21.28 15.38 9.85
C TYR A 58 19.89 14.79 9.99
N TRP A 59 19.77 13.57 10.52
CA TRP A 59 18.54 12.79 10.54
C TRP A 59 17.95 12.66 11.95
N ASN A 60 16.70 12.19 12.00
CA ASN A 60 15.95 11.99 13.26
C ASN A 60 15.76 13.27 14.09
N GLY A 61 15.69 14.42 13.43
CA GLY A 61 15.35 15.71 14.06
C GLY A 61 13.84 15.90 14.22
N SER A 62 13.40 17.16 14.28
CA SER A 62 12.00 17.54 14.46
C SER A 62 11.35 18.11 13.18
N ILE A 63 12.12 18.31 12.10
CA ILE A 63 11.64 18.93 10.88
C ILE A 63 11.27 17.84 9.89
N PRO A 64 9.99 17.74 9.44
CA PRO A 64 9.58 16.75 8.48
C PRO A 64 10.36 16.85 7.16
N TRP A 65 10.80 15.71 6.61
CA TRP A 65 11.46 15.63 5.30
C TRP A 65 10.66 14.77 4.35
N VAL A 66 10.00 15.43 3.40
CA VAL A 66 9.03 14.82 2.49
C VAL A 66 9.71 14.22 1.28
N SER A 67 9.35 12.99 0.98
CA SER A 67 9.71 12.24 -0.22
C SER A 67 8.46 11.69 -0.91
N ALA A 68 8.61 10.98 -2.05
CA ALA A 68 7.47 10.45 -2.79
C ALA A 68 6.62 9.42 -1.99
N LYS A 69 7.20 8.76 -0.97
CA LYS A 69 6.50 7.78 -0.11
C LYS A 69 5.48 8.42 0.84
N ASP A 70 5.61 9.73 1.10
CA ASP A 70 4.75 10.47 2.03
C ASP A 70 3.45 10.98 1.39
N PHE A 71 3.30 10.86 0.05
CA PHE A 71 2.11 11.30 -0.68
C PHE A 71 0.95 10.31 -0.52
N LYS A 72 0.47 10.15 0.71
CA LYS A 72 -0.62 9.23 1.09
C LYS A 72 -1.98 9.93 1.26
N ALA A 73 -1.98 11.26 1.39
CA ALA A 73 -3.16 12.09 1.62
C ALA A 73 -3.05 13.42 0.87
N PHE A 74 -4.19 14.06 0.61
CA PHE A 74 -4.24 15.39 -0.03
C PHE A 74 -3.68 16.49 0.86
N ARG A 75 -3.87 16.39 2.19
CA ARG A 75 -3.34 17.32 3.18
C ARG A 75 -2.11 16.72 3.86
N PHE A 76 -1.03 17.48 3.88
CA PHE A 76 0.19 17.10 4.61
C PHE A 76 -0.02 17.22 6.11
N GLU A 77 0.27 16.17 6.85
CA GLU A 77 0.26 16.16 8.29
C GLU A 77 1.66 15.97 8.88
N ASP A 78 2.39 14.96 8.39
CA ASP A 78 3.74 14.62 8.82
C ASP A 78 4.40 13.68 7.79
N SER A 79 5.72 13.47 7.89
CA SER A 79 6.52 12.57 7.05
C SER A 79 7.14 11.45 7.87
N GLU A 80 7.54 10.36 7.18
CA GLU A 80 8.21 9.24 7.86
C GLU A 80 9.60 9.61 8.34
N ASP A 81 10.34 10.42 7.56
CA ASP A 81 11.69 10.85 7.90
C ASP A 81 11.67 12.31 8.36
N HIS A 82 12.57 12.61 9.28
CA HIS A 82 12.77 13.96 9.83
C HIS A 82 14.23 14.34 9.77
N VAL A 83 14.50 15.64 9.60
CA VAL A 83 15.85 16.20 9.58
C VAL A 83 16.05 17.20 10.72
N THR A 84 17.30 17.50 11.00
CA THR A 84 17.71 18.47 12.04
C THR A 84 17.87 19.89 11.45
N GLU A 85 17.93 20.90 12.31
CA GLU A 85 18.30 22.27 11.94
C GLU A 85 19.69 22.32 11.27
N LEU A 86 20.61 21.45 11.70
CA LEU A 86 21.93 21.33 11.09
C LEU A 86 21.83 20.92 9.61
N ALA A 87 20.95 19.97 9.30
CA ALA A 87 20.70 19.56 7.92
C ALA A 87 20.15 20.70 7.07
N LEU A 88 19.31 21.58 7.64
CA LEU A 88 18.85 22.79 6.94
C LEU A 88 19.99 23.76 6.61
N ALA A 89 20.93 23.91 7.52
CA ALA A 89 22.03 24.85 7.37
C ALA A 89 23.10 24.35 6.39
N GLU A 90 23.36 23.05 6.35
CA GLU A 90 24.54 22.46 5.69
C GLU A 90 24.23 21.60 4.48
N SER A 91 22.94 21.26 4.23
CA SER A 91 22.57 20.43 3.09
C SER A 91 21.80 21.22 2.00
N THR A 92 21.53 20.54 0.88
CA THR A 92 20.75 21.09 -0.24
C THR A 92 19.24 20.92 -0.07
N THR A 93 18.77 20.43 1.08
CA THR A 93 17.32 20.27 1.29
C THR A 93 16.63 21.64 1.26
N CYS A 94 15.40 21.67 0.72
CA CYS A 94 14.66 22.93 0.59
C CYS A 94 13.66 23.06 1.73
N TYR A 95 13.77 24.11 2.54
CA TYR A 95 12.81 24.44 3.57
C TYR A 95 11.59 25.15 2.98
N VAL A 96 10.43 24.56 3.17
CA VAL A 96 9.10 25.06 2.80
C VAL A 96 8.45 25.60 4.08
N ASN A 97 8.60 26.89 4.34
CA ASN A 97 8.17 27.55 5.59
C ASN A 97 6.84 28.31 5.46
N ARG A 98 6.12 28.13 4.37
CA ARG A 98 4.81 28.73 4.11
C ARG A 98 3.93 27.77 3.30
N PRO A 99 2.60 28.02 3.23
CA PRO A 99 1.71 27.16 2.46
C PRO A 99 2.19 26.93 1.03
N ALA A 100 2.18 25.68 0.58
CA ALA A 100 2.65 25.29 -0.74
C ALA A 100 1.91 24.05 -1.27
N VAL A 101 1.87 23.92 -2.60
CA VAL A 101 1.49 22.66 -3.25
C VAL A 101 2.75 21.85 -3.49
N LEU A 102 2.84 20.69 -2.91
CA LEU A 102 3.91 19.71 -3.14
C LEU A 102 3.49 18.76 -4.26
N MET A 103 4.38 18.50 -5.20
CA MET A 103 4.12 17.64 -6.36
C MET A 103 5.32 16.73 -6.61
N VAL A 104 5.06 15.43 -6.77
CA VAL A 104 6.11 14.48 -7.17
C VAL A 104 6.52 14.78 -8.61
N SER A 105 7.78 15.07 -8.83
CA SER A 105 8.33 15.45 -10.16
C SER A 105 9.17 14.35 -10.81
N ARG A 106 9.58 13.32 -10.06
CA ARG A 106 10.33 12.16 -10.56
C ARG A 106 10.03 10.93 -9.71
N SER A 107 9.40 9.92 -10.29
CA SER A 107 9.11 8.63 -9.65
C SER A 107 8.46 7.68 -10.64
N GLY A 108 8.53 6.37 -10.41
CA GLY A 108 7.77 5.35 -11.14
C GLY A 108 6.24 5.52 -11.03
N ILE A 109 5.75 6.15 -9.96
CA ILE A 109 4.31 6.40 -9.75
C ILE A 109 3.71 7.32 -10.82
N LEU A 110 4.52 8.17 -11.47
CA LEU A 110 4.11 9.03 -12.58
C LEU A 110 3.70 8.26 -13.87
N GLN A 111 3.84 6.95 -13.89
CA GLN A 111 3.21 6.13 -14.94
C GLN A 111 1.68 6.07 -14.81
N ARG A 112 1.15 6.27 -13.60
CA ARG A 112 -0.27 6.04 -13.28
C ARG A 112 -0.98 7.30 -12.77
N THR A 113 -0.31 8.15 -12.02
CA THR A 113 -0.92 9.29 -11.34
C THR A 113 0.07 10.44 -11.18
N LEU A 114 -0.45 11.65 -10.99
CA LEU A 114 0.30 12.82 -10.59
C LEU A 114 0.07 13.06 -9.08
N PRO A 115 0.97 12.59 -8.19
CA PRO A 115 0.77 12.78 -6.76
C PRO A 115 0.96 14.25 -6.38
N VAL A 116 -0.05 14.77 -5.69
CA VAL A 116 -0.09 16.16 -5.21
C VAL A 116 -0.53 16.19 -3.76
N MET A 117 0.06 17.08 -2.99
CA MET A 117 -0.26 17.27 -1.57
C MET A 117 -0.16 18.76 -1.24
N VAL A 118 -1.03 19.25 -0.36
CA VAL A 118 -1.00 20.64 0.12
C VAL A 118 -0.44 20.68 1.54
N THR A 119 0.56 21.51 1.77
CA THR A 119 1.09 21.78 3.10
C THR A 119 0.76 23.18 3.58
N HIS A 120 0.33 23.29 4.84
CA HIS A 120 0.25 24.52 5.62
C HIS A 120 1.27 24.49 6.79
N LYS A 121 1.97 23.36 6.94
CA LYS A 121 3.00 23.17 7.98
C LYS A 121 4.39 23.34 7.39
N PRO A 122 5.32 23.89 8.15
CA PRO A 122 6.73 23.92 7.75
C PRO A 122 7.24 22.49 7.51
N THR A 123 7.97 22.29 6.41
CA THR A 123 8.55 20.99 6.06
C THR A 123 9.79 21.19 5.17
N THR A 124 10.51 20.11 4.92
CA THR A 124 11.56 20.06 3.88
C THR A 124 11.19 19.05 2.81
N ILE A 125 11.78 19.17 1.64
CA ILE A 125 11.49 18.31 0.49
C ILE A 125 12.76 17.80 -0.16
N ASN A 126 12.68 16.59 -0.73
CA ASN A 126 13.78 16.01 -1.51
C ASN A 126 13.83 16.56 -2.95
N GLN A 127 14.84 16.13 -3.73
CA GLN A 127 15.04 16.56 -5.13
C GLN A 127 13.94 16.07 -6.09
N ASP A 128 13.14 15.09 -5.72
CA ASP A 128 12.09 14.52 -6.55
C ASP A 128 10.73 15.22 -6.36
N ILE A 129 10.68 16.20 -5.46
CA ILE A 129 9.50 17.00 -5.14
C ILE A 129 9.71 18.46 -5.61
N LYS A 130 8.65 19.05 -6.12
CA LYS A 130 8.53 20.48 -6.37
C LYS A 130 7.50 21.10 -5.42
N ALA A 131 7.88 22.17 -4.74
CA ALA A 131 6.97 22.98 -3.95
C ALA A 131 6.57 24.23 -4.75
N PHE A 132 5.27 24.39 -5.04
CA PHE A 132 4.71 25.53 -5.77
C PHE A 132 4.14 26.54 -4.80
N PHE A 133 4.46 27.82 -5.02
CA PHE A 133 4.05 28.94 -4.21
C PHE A 133 3.23 29.89 -5.09
N PRO A 134 1.88 29.78 -5.04
CA PRO A 134 1.03 30.63 -5.84
C PRO A 134 0.98 32.07 -5.32
N ASP A 135 0.55 33.01 -6.20
CA ASP A 135 0.21 34.36 -5.84
C ASP A 135 -1.23 34.49 -5.34
N ASP A 136 -1.65 35.75 -5.01
CA ASP A 136 -2.95 36.01 -4.38
C ASP A 136 -4.17 35.77 -5.31
N ARG A 137 -3.97 35.56 -6.61
CA ARG A 137 -5.06 35.24 -7.56
C ARG A 137 -5.57 33.84 -7.46
N VAL A 138 -4.76 32.94 -6.95
CA VAL A 138 -5.09 31.52 -6.79
C VAL A 138 -4.65 31.02 -5.41
N SER A 139 -5.60 30.49 -4.64
CA SER A 139 -5.24 29.94 -3.33
C SER A 139 -4.41 28.66 -3.49
N VAL A 140 -3.51 28.41 -2.54
CA VAL A 140 -2.69 27.21 -2.52
C VAL A 140 -3.58 25.94 -2.51
N ASP A 141 -4.66 25.98 -1.77
CA ASP A 141 -5.60 24.86 -1.63
C ASP A 141 -6.34 24.58 -2.95
N TYR A 142 -6.77 25.63 -3.67
CA TYR A 142 -7.42 25.47 -4.97
C TYR A 142 -6.43 24.96 -6.03
N LEU A 143 -5.20 25.47 -6.04
CA LEU A 143 -4.18 24.99 -6.97
C LEU A 143 -3.88 23.49 -6.72
N GLY A 144 -3.78 23.09 -5.45
CA GLY A 144 -3.65 21.69 -5.08
C GLY A 144 -4.85 20.86 -5.53
N ALA A 145 -6.09 21.33 -5.25
CA ALA A 145 -7.32 20.68 -5.66
C ALA A 145 -7.43 20.53 -7.19
N PHE A 146 -7.04 21.56 -7.94
CA PHE A 146 -6.98 21.51 -9.40
C PHE A 146 -6.07 20.36 -9.88
N PHE A 147 -4.85 20.28 -9.38
CA PHE A 147 -3.94 19.19 -9.75
C PHE A 147 -4.38 17.82 -9.26
N ASP A 148 -5.01 17.71 -8.10
CA ASP A 148 -5.55 16.45 -7.61
C ASP A 148 -6.72 15.94 -8.46
N VAL A 149 -7.60 16.85 -8.91
CA VAL A 149 -8.75 16.49 -9.76
C VAL A 149 -8.35 16.21 -11.20
N PHE A 150 -7.50 17.07 -11.77
CA PHE A 150 -7.14 16.99 -13.20
C PHE A 150 -5.82 16.25 -13.44
N GLY A 151 -5.11 15.82 -12.41
CA GLY A 151 -3.74 15.28 -12.52
C GLY A 151 -3.61 14.13 -13.51
N SER A 152 -4.51 13.14 -13.47
CA SER A 152 -4.50 12.02 -14.41
C SER A 152 -4.70 12.45 -15.87
N ARG A 153 -5.54 13.48 -16.09
CA ARG A 153 -5.80 14.05 -17.40
C ARG A 153 -4.60 14.88 -17.91
N LEU A 154 -3.90 15.57 -17.00
CA LEU A 154 -2.76 16.43 -17.34
C LEU A 154 -1.45 15.66 -17.48
N LEU A 155 -1.32 14.52 -16.78
CA LEU A 155 -0.07 13.75 -16.74
C LEU A 155 0.53 13.43 -18.12
N PRO A 156 -0.25 12.97 -19.13
CA PRO A 156 0.29 12.71 -20.47
C PRO A 156 0.90 13.95 -21.17
N LEU A 157 0.46 15.15 -20.79
CA LEU A 157 0.98 16.40 -21.34
C LEU A 157 2.32 16.79 -20.73
N VAL A 158 2.51 16.49 -19.44
CA VAL A 158 3.65 17.01 -18.66
C VAL A 158 4.69 15.94 -18.32
N CYS A 159 4.38 14.65 -18.55
CA CYS A 159 5.29 13.55 -18.24
C CYS A 159 6.23 13.26 -19.43
N LYS A 160 7.52 13.07 -19.13
CA LYS A 160 8.50 12.52 -20.06
C LYS A 160 8.55 11.02 -19.88
N SER A 161 8.38 10.26 -20.96
CA SER A 161 8.59 8.82 -20.95
C SER A 161 10.09 8.53 -20.82
N GLY A 162 10.50 7.91 -19.72
CA GLY A 162 11.85 7.39 -19.50
C GLY A 162 11.80 5.86 -19.43
N ALA A 163 12.93 5.20 -19.67
CA ALA A 163 12.99 3.75 -19.68
C ALA A 163 12.70 3.12 -18.29
N THR A 164 13.12 3.77 -17.21
CA THR A 164 13.05 3.20 -15.86
C THR A 164 12.28 4.08 -14.87
N VAL A 165 12.45 5.41 -14.94
CA VAL A 165 11.84 6.36 -14.01
C VAL A 165 11.23 7.51 -14.81
N GLN A 166 9.96 7.78 -14.58
CA GLN A 166 9.24 8.89 -15.21
C GLN A 166 9.59 10.21 -14.53
N SER A 167 9.61 11.28 -15.31
CA SER A 167 9.83 12.64 -14.78
C SER A 167 8.93 13.66 -15.45
N LEU A 168 8.58 14.74 -14.72
CA LEU A 168 7.81 15.86 -15.26
C LEU A 168 8.69 16.77 -16.14
N ASN A 169 8.15 17.19 -17.26
CA ASN A 169 8.71 18.29 -18.05
C ASN A 169 8.29 19.61 -17.40
N THR A 170 9.23 20.27 -16.76
CA THR A 170 8.97 21.51 -16.03
C THR A 170 8.43 22.63 -16.92
N GLU A 171 8.94 22.77 -18.14
CA GLU A 171 8.48 23.80 -19.09
C GLU A 171 7.00 23.57 -19.47
N GLN A 172 6.65 22.33 -19.84
CA GLN A 172 5.26 21.99 -20.17
C GLN A 172 4.32 22.12 -18.97
N LEU A 173 4.79 21.77 -17.77
CA LEU A 173 4.04 21.95 -16.53
C LEU A 173 3.75 23.43 -16.27
N MET A 174 4.76 24.29 -16.41
CA MET A 174 4.62 25.74 -16.18
C MET A 174 3.79 26.44 -17.29
N ASP A 175 3.69 25.84 -18.48
CA ASP A 175 2.84 26.30 -19.58
C ASP A 175 1.36 25.88 -19.46
N LEU A 176 1.00 25.07 -18.49
CA LEU A 176 -0.40 24.69 -18.26
C LEU A 176 -1.26 25.90 -17.95
N SER A 177 -2.45 25.94 -18.58
CA SER A 177 -3.47 26.96 -18.29
C SER A 177 -4.33 26.50 -17.12
N ILE A 178 -4.37 27.29 -16.07
CA ILE A 178 -5.13 27.07 -14.85
C ILE A 178 -6.37 27.96 -14.87
N PRO A 179 -7.60 27.42 -14.83
CA PRO A 179 -8.82 28.20 -14.64
C PRO A 179 -8.79 28.95 -13.32
N LEU A 180 -9.27 30.18 -13.31
CA LEU A 180 -9.27 31.07 -12.16
C LEU A 180 -10.70 31.48 -11.78
N PRO A 181 -11.47 30.62 -11.10
CA PRO A 181 -12.70 31.04 -10.46
C PRO A 181 -12.43 32.18 -9.47
N PRO A 182 -13.41 33.03 -9.17
CA PRO A 182 -13.30 33.97 -8.07
C PRO A 182 -12.96 33.27 -6.74
N LEU A 183 -12.22 33.91 -5.84
CA LEU A 183 -11.78 33.31 -4.58
C LEU A 183 -12.91 32.65 -3.75
N PRO A 184 -14.16 33.18 -3.69
CA PRO A 184 -15.26 32.49 -3.04
C PRO A 184 -15.59 31.12 -3.68
N GLU A 185 -15.53 31.02 -5.00
CA GLU A 185 -15.76 29.74 -5.71
C GLU A 185 -14.59 28.77 -5.52
N GLN A 186 -13.34 29.28 -5.52
CA GLN A 186 -12.19 28.46 -5.16
C GLN A 186 -12.37 27.82 -3.77
N ARG A 187 -12.84 28.61 -2.78
CA ARG A 187 -13.12 28.07 -1.43
C ARG A 187 -14.22 27.01 -1.40
N LYS A 188 -15.28 27.14 -2.23
CA LYS A 188 -16.34 26.12 -2.32
C LYS A 188 -15.79 24.82 -2.92
N ILE A 189 -14.98 24.90 -3.97
CA ILE A 189 -14.33 23.74 -4.59
C ILE A 189 -13.45 23.01 -3.59
N VAL A 190 -12.64 23.73 -2.85
CA VAL A 190 -11.75 23.19 -1.82
C VAL A 190 -12.56 22.53 -0.69
N ALA A 191 -13.60 23.18 -0.21
CA ALA A 191 -14.46 22.64 0.85
C ALA A 191 -15.13 21.33 0.44
N GLU A 192 -15.58 21.21 -0.81
CA GLU A 192 -16.16 19.95 -1.35
C GLU A 192 -15.11 18.83 -1.37
N LEU A 193 -13.89 19.11 -1.82
CA LEU A 193 -12.80 18.14 -1.86
C LEU A 193 -12.35 17.71 -0.46
N ASP A 194 -12.18 18.67 0.45
CA ASP A 194 -11.79 18.40 1.83
C ASP A 194 -12.84 17.56 2.57
N ALA A 195 -14.13 17.84 2.36
CA ALA A 195 -15.21 17.03 2.92
C ALA A 195 -15.17 15.58 2.42
N ALA A 196 -14.91 15.40 1.12
CA ALA A 196 -14.81 14.06 0.53
C ALA A 196 -13.59 13.28 1.06
N TYR A 197 -12.43 13.93 1.19
CA TYR A 197 -11.25 13.31 1.80
C TYR A 197 -11.44 12.99 3.29
N ALA A 198 -12.08 13.88 4.04
CA ALA A 198 -12.40 13.64 5.45
C ALA A 198 -13.35 12.44 5.62
N ALA A 199 -14.38 12.34 4.78
CA ALA A 199 -15.28 11.19 4.77
C ALA A 199 -14.57 9.88 4.42
N LYS A 200 -13.68 9.91 3.41
CA LYS A 200 -12.86 8.75 3.05
C LYS A 200 -11.97 8.32 4.21
N ARG A 201 -11.25 9.23 4.84
CA ARG A 201 -10.40 8.93 5.99
C ARG A 201 -11.18 8.30 7.15
N ALA A 202 -12.33 8.86 7.49
CA ALA A 202 -13.20 8.32 8.55
C ALA A 202 -13.68 6.89 8.21
N ALA A 203 -14.01 6.62 6.96
CA ALA A 203 -14.40 5.28 6.50
C ALA A 203 -13.23 4.29 6.55
N ASP A 204 -12.04 4.69 6.11
CA ASP A 204 -10.82 3.87 6.16
C ASP A 204 -10.43 3.54 7.63
N GLU A 205 -10.52 4.51 8.54
CA GLU A 205 -10.29 4.30 9.98
C GLU A 205 -11.32 3.34 10.58
N LYS A 206 -12.61 3.50 10.22
CA LYS A 206 -13.67 2.59 10.66
C LYS A 206 -13.44 1.17 10.14
N ALA A 207 -13.08 1.02 8.87
CA ALA A 207 -12.77 -0.28 8.27
C ALA A 207 -11.57 -0.95 8.96
N THR A 208 -10.52 -0.18 9.27
CA THR A 208 -9.34 -0.67 10.00
C THR A 208 -9.71 -1.16 11.41
N LYS A 209 -10.54 -0.40 12.14
CA LYS A 209 -11.03 -0.81 13.47
C LYS A 209 -11.87 -2.09 13.41
N LEU A 210 -12.74 -2.22 12.40
CA LEU A 210 -13.53 -3.43 12.17
C LEU A 210 -12.62 -4.64 11.91
N LEU A 211 -11.63 -4.52 11.04
CA LEU A 211 -10.69 -5.62 10.77
C LEU A 211 -9.86 -5.99 12.00
N ALA A 212 -9.44 -5.01 12.80
CA ALA A 212 -8.73 -5.25 14.06
C ALA A 212 -9.59 -5.96 15.12
N SER A 213 -10.91 -5.78 15.09
CA SER A 213 -11.82 -6.45 16.04
C SER A 213 -11.95 -7.96 15.82
N ILE A 214 -11.49 -8.49 14.68
CA ILE A 214 -11.53 -9.93 14.41
C ILE A 214 -10.71 -10.71 15.43
N ASP A 215 -9.52 -10.23 15.83
CA ASP A 215 -8.70 -10.87 16.83
C ASP A 215 -9.41 -10.98 18.20
N ASP A 216 -10.06 -9.91 18.64
CA ASP A 216 -10.82 -9.90 19.90
C ASP A 216 -12.07 -10.81 19.81
N MET A 217 -12.76 -10.82 18.67
CA MET A 217 -13.89 -11.72 18.42
C MET A 217 -13.45 -13.20 18.49
N VAL A 218 -12.33 -13.55 17.85
CA VAL A 218 -11.77 -14.92 17.90
C VAL A 218 -11.46 -15.33 19.33
N LEU A 219 -10.81 -14.48 20.11
CA LEU A 219 -10.47 -14.76 21.51
C LEU A 219 -11.72 -14.97 22.36
N ASN A 220 -12.74 -14.14 22.19
CA ASN A 220 -14.00 -14.22 22.92
C ASN A 220 -14.76 -15.54 22.60
N GLU A 221 -14.88 -15.88 21.32
CA GLU A 221 -15.57 -17.11 20.88
C GLU A 221 -14.87 -18.39 21.36
N LEU A 222 -13.53 -18.34 21.46
CA LEU A 222 -12.72 -19.46 21.97
C LEU A 222 -12.59 -19.46 23.50
N GLY A 223 -13.08 -18.44 24.21
CA GLY A 223 -12.88 -18.32 25.66
C GLY A 223 -11.42 -18.13 26.06
N ILE A 224 -10.59 -17.58 25.15
CA ILE A 224 -9.16 -17.36 25.39
C ILE A 224 -8.96 -15.91 25.83
N ALA A 225 -8.33 -15.70 26.98
CA ALA A 225 -8.05 -14.36 27.49
C ALA A 225 -7.04 -13.63 26.60
N LYS A 226 -7.21 -12.32 26.37
CA LYS A 226 -6.28 -11.49 25.59
C LYS A 226 -4.92 -11.42 26.26
N LEU A 227 -3.83 -11.51 25.47
CA LEU A 227 -2.48 -11.25 25.96
C LEU A 227 -2.30 -9.75 26.26
N PRO A 228 -1.66 -9.38 27.37
CA PRO A 228 -1.15 -8.03 27.52
C PRO A 228 -0.12 -7.76 26.41
N ASN A 229 0.11 -6.47 26.12
CA ASN A 229 1.20 -6.11 25.22
C ASN A 229 2.53 -6.63 25.78
N PRO A 230 3.49 -7.04 24.92
CA PRO A 230 4.80 -7.46 25.39
C PRO A 230 5.44 -6.39 26.28
N ASP A 231 5.88 -6.77 27.46
CA ASP A 231 6.67 -5.89 28.32
C ASP A 231 8.06 -5.72 27.69
N THR A 232 8.41 -4.48 27.33
CA THR A 232 9.69 -4.12 26.72
C THR A 232 10.71 -3.59 27.75
N SER A 233 10.39 -3.61 29.04
CA SER A 233 11.30 -3.18 30.11
C SER A 233 12.57 -4.03 30.15
N LEU A 234 13.62 -3.50 30.75
CA LEU A 234 14.87 -4.23 30.88
C LEU A 234 14.71 -5.49 31.75
N SER A 235 13.86 -5.44 32.79
CA SER A 235 13.55 -6.55 33.68
C SER A 235 12.86 -7.73 32.95
N SER A 236 12.00 -7.45 31.98
CA SER A 236 11.32 -8.48 31.20
C SER A 236 12.24 -9.25 30.23
N ARG A 237 13.43 -8.70 29.97
CA ARG A 237 14.44 -9.34 29.10
C ARG A 237 15.32 -10.33 29.86
N ILE A 238 15.20 -10.41 31.19
CA ILE A 238 15.97 -11.30 32.05
C ILE A 238 15.03 -12.42 32.52
N PHE A 239 15.24 -13.59 32.01
CA PHE A 239 14.46 -14.80 32.36
C PHE A 239 15.32 -16.07 32.26
N THR A 240 14.90 -17.14 32.91
CA THR A 240 15.57 -18.44 32.87
C THR A 240 14.82 -19.42 32.03
N VAL A 241 15.54 -20.21 31.25
CA VAL A 241 15.01 -21.27 30.41
C VAL A 241 15.65 -22.60 30.84
N PRO A 242 14.87 -23.69 30.98
CA PRO A 242 15.45 -25.01 31.25
C PRO A 242 16.46 -25.42 30.18
N ALA A 243 17.64 -25.88 30.57
CA ALA A 243 18.71 -26.26 29.65
C ALA A 243 18.25 -27.29 28.59
N LYS A 244 17.36 -28.23 28.96
CA LYS A 244 16.78 -29.22 28.04
C LYS A 244 16.01 -28.59 26.87
N GLU A 245 15.43 -27.42 27.05
CA GLU A 245 14.69 -26.72 25.98
C GLU A 245 15.66 -26.02 25.02
N VAL A 246 16.74 -25.46 25.56
CA VAL A 246 17.78 -24.76 24.76
C VAL A 246 18.61 -25.76 23.96
N LEU A 247 18.99 -26.92 24.56
CA LEU A 247 19.82 -27.92 23.91
C LEU A 247 19.16 -28.53 22.64
N ASN A 248 17.83 -28.57 22.60
CA ASN A 248 17.05 -29.10 21.48
C ASN A 248 16.40 -28.01 20.63
N GLY A 249 16.75 -26.75 20.85
CA GLY A 249 16.12 -25.60 20.22
C GLY A 249 17.11 -24.59 19.66
N ARG A 250 16.63 -23.38 19.53
CA ARG A 250 17.41 -22.22 19.06
C ARG A 250 18.22 -21.63 20.21
N LEU A 251 19.38 -21.01 19.91
CA LEU A 251 20.22 -20.36 20.92
C LEU A 251 19.94 -18.84 21.05
N ASP A 252 18.84 -18.33 20.50
CA ASP A 252 18.47 -16.91 20.66
C ASP A 252 17.47 -16.72 21.81
N SER A 253 17.67 -15.70 22.61
CA SER A 253 16.84 -15.39 23.76
C SER A 253 15.43 -14.94 23.39
N TYR A 254 15.24 -14.33 22.21
CA TYR A 254 13.93 -13.83 21.76
C TYR A 254 12.89 -14.94 21.65
N SER A 255 13.26 -16.06 21.04
CA SER A 255 12.35 -17.19 20.85
C SER A 255 11.87 -17.84 22.14
N TYR A 256 12.55 -17.62 23.26
CA TYR A 256 12.20 -18.10 24.60
C TYR A 256 11.50 -17.07 25.46
N SER A 257 11.14 -15.90 24.90
CA SER A 257 10.44 -14.87 25.67
C SER A 257 9.19 -15.44 26.36
N PRO A 258 8.97 -15.12 27.66
CA PRO A 258 7.77 -15.53 28.40
C PRO A 258 6.45 -15.21 27.68
N PHE A 259 6.43 -14.13 26.92
CA PHE A 259 5.28 -13.73 26.09
C PHE A 259 4.82 -14.86 25.15
N PHE A 260 5.75 -15.53 24.47
CA PHE A 260 5.40 -16.62 23.56
C PHE A 260 4.97 -17.88 24.33
N ALA A 261 5.60 -18.16 25.47
CA ALA A 261 5.19 -19.26 26.33
C ALA A 261 3.76 -19.06 26.86
N ASP A 262 3.41 -17.84 27.27
CA ASP A 262 2.06 -17.49 27.71
C ASP A 262 1.02 -17.62 26.56
N ASN A 263 1.40 -17.25 25.34
CA ASN A 263 0.52 -17.47 24.17
C ASN A 263 0.19 -18.96 23.98
N LEU A 264 1.22 -19.83 23.99
CA LEU A 264 1.02 -21.28 23.85
C LEU A 264 0.22 -21.88 25.01
N LYS A 265 0.50 -21.45 26.26
CA LYS A 265 -0.25 -21.88 27.44
C LYS A 265 -1.74 -21.62 27.29
N ARG A 266 -2.14 -20.49 26.78
CA ARG A 266 -3.55 -20.10 26.58
C ARG A 266 -4.22 -20.93 25.48
N ILE A 267 -3.54 -21.15 24.35
CA ILE A 267 -4.04 -22.03 23.29
C ILE A 267 -4.33 -23.42 23.86
N ARG A 268 -3.42 -23.93 24.69
CA ARG A 268 -3.49 -25.27 25.28
C ARG A 268 -4.58 -25.45 26.37
N THR A 269 -5.12 -24.35 26.91
CA THR A 269 -6.12 -24.38 27.97
C THR A 269 -7.38 -25.15 27.55
N ASN A 270 -7.82 -24.99 26.30
CA ASN A 270 -9.02 -25.63 25.75
C ASN A 270 -8.69 -26.82 24.81
N GLY A 271 -7.44 -27.25 24.79
CA GLY A 271 -6.93 -28.24 23.85
C GLY A 271 -6.45 -27.61 22.53
N TYR A 272 -5.58 -28.31 21.83
CA TYR A 272 -5.01 -27.89 20.56
C TYR A 272 -4.67 -29.06 19.66
N TRP A 273 -4.61 -28.76 18.36
CA TRP A 273 -4.03 -29.63 17.35
C TRP A 273 -2.74 -28.98 16.83
N ARG A 274 -1.77 -29.78 16.40
CA ARG A 274 -0.70 -29.24 15.55
C ARG A 274 -1.25 -29.06 14.15
N LEU A 275 -0.86 -27.96 13.47
CA LEU A 275 -1.35 -27.70 12.12
C LEU A 275 -1.09 -28.89 11.17
N GLY A 276 0.07 -29.56 11.30
CA GLY A 276 0.39 -30.73 10.49
C GLY A 276 -0.52 -31.95 10.70
N GLU A 277 -1.31 -31.98 11.77
CA GLU A 277 -2.33 -33.04 12.01
C GLU A 277 -3.66 -32.67 11.31
N LEU A 278 -3.84 -31.42 10.93
CA LEU A 278 -5.07 -30.87 10.36
C LEU A 278 -5.02 -30.70 8.85
N VAL A 279 -3.84 -30.63 8.26
CA VAL A 279 -3.71 -30.23 6.85
C VAL A 279 -2.69 -31.06 6.09
N THR A 280 -2.86 -31.08 4.77
CA THR A 280 -1.88 -31.65 3.83
C THR A 280 -1.36 -30.56 2.92
N LEU A 281 -0.03 -30.42 2.79
CA LEU A 281 0.58 -29.48 1.89
C LEU A 281 0.64 -30.03 0.46
N SER A 282 0.46 -29.15 -0.52
CA SER A 282 0.70 -29.44 -1.93
C SER A 282 2.13 -29.04 -2.28
N HIS A 283 2.85 -29.93 -2.91
CA HIS A 283 4.18 -29.68 -3.49
C HIS A 283 4.14 -29.72 -5.02
N ARG A 284 2.97 -29.54 -5.62
CA ARG A 284 2.84 -29.52 -7.09
C ARG A 284 3.62 -28.32 -7.64
N GLN A 285 4.56 -28.60 -8.50
CA GLN A 285 5.37 -27.58 -9.16
C GLN A 285 5.20 -27.68 -10.67
N TRP A 286 5.31 -26.57 -11.35
CA TRP A 286 5.42 -26.54 -12.79
C TRP A 286 6.90 -26.50 -13.22
N ASP A 287 7.23 -27.10 -14.35
CA ASP A 287 8.55 -26.99 -14.95
C ASP A 287 8.61 -25.79 -15.91
N GLN A 288 9.23 -24.71 -15.44
CA GLN A 288 9.42 -23.49 -16.24
C GLN A 288 10.23 -23.76 -17.53
N LYS A 289 11.13 -24.74 -17.53
CA LYS A 289 11.96 -25.05 -18.71
C LYS A 289 11.13 -25.71 -19.79
N GLU A 290 10.27 -26.64 -19.40
CA GLU A 290 9.34 -27.32 -20.29
C GLU A 290 8.35 -26.33 -20.90
N TRP A 291 7.82 -25.43 -20.09
CA TRP A 291 6.93 -24.36 -20.54
C TRP A 291 7.62 -23.34 -21.44
N LYS A 292 8.84 -22.89 -21.10
CA LYS A 292 9.61 -21.93 -21.90
C LYS A 292 9.99 -22.47 -23.28
N GLY A 293 10.08 -23.79 -23.43
CA GLY A 293 10.35 -24.44 -24.73
C GLY A 293 9.14 -24.47 -25.67
N ASN A 294 7.91 -24.41 -25.16
CA ASN A 294 6.70 -24.76 -25.91
C ASN A 294 5.65 -23.66 -26.03
N ALA A 295 5.79 -22.46 -25.44
CA ALA A 295 4.64 -21.57 -25.34
C ALA A 295 4.94 -20.09 -25.52
N SER A 296 4.31 -19.52 -26.54
CA SER A 296 3.89 -18.12 -26.60
C SER A 296 2.62 -17.96 -25.75
N GLY A 297 2.73 -17.57 -24.51
CA GLY A 297 1.57 -17.37 -23.62
C GLY A 297 1.96 -16.66 -22.34
N ASP A 298 0.97 -16.34 -21.54
CA ASP A 298 1.09 -15.79 -20.21
C ASP A 298 0.39 -16.68 -19.18
N PHE A 299 0.74 -16.57 -17.91
CA PHE A 299 0.13 -17.30 -16.82
C PHE A 299 -0.26 -16.36 -15.67
N PRO A 300 -1.31 -16.67 -14.89
CA PRO A 300 -1.64 -15.93 -13.69
C PRO A 300 -0.60 -16.20 -12.60
N TYR A 301 0.03 -15.15 -12.07
CA TYR A 301 1.05 -15.26 -11.05
C TYR A 301 0.61 -14.63 -9.73
N ILE A 302 0.63 -15.41 -8.65
CA ILE A 302 0.36 -14.95 -7.29
C ILE A 302 1.67 -14.79 -6.55
N GLU A 303 2.12 -13.56 -6.41
CA GLU A 303 3.19 -13.21 -5.49
C GLU A 303 2.66 -12.86 -4.10
N ILE A 304 3.54 -12.81 -3.09
CA ILE A 304 3.13 -12.49 -1.70
C ILE A 304 2.47 -11.12 -1.62
N GLY A 305 2.94 -10.16 -2.43
CA GLY A 305 2.39 -8.81 -2.51
C GLY A 305 0.97 -8.73 -3.08
N ALA A 306 0.51 -9.75 -3.80
CA ALA A 306 -0.85 -9.80 -4.32
C ALA A 306 -1.91 -10.08 -3.24
N ILE A 307 -1.50 -10.60 -2.06
CA ILE A 307 -2.42 -10.87 -0.95
C ILE A 307 -2.53 -9.65 -0.05
N SER A 308 -3.73 -9.16 0.11
CA SER A 308 -4.06 -8.09 1.07
C SER A 308 -3.80 -8.56 2.50
N VAL A 309 -2.90 -7.87 3.19
CA VAL A 309 -2.57 -8.15 4.59
C VAL A 309 -3.72 -7.78 5.55
N ASP A 310 -4.61 -6.89 5.13
CA ASP A 310 -5.74 -6.42 5.93
C ASP A 310 -6.85 -7.48 6.02
N ASP A 311 -7.34 -7.96 4.89
CA ASP A 311 -8.51 -8.84 4.82
C ASP A 311 -8.20 -10.26 4.32
N GLY A 312 -7.01 -10.52 3.77
CA GLY A 312 -6.62 -11.85 3.27
C GLY A 312 -7.25 -12.20 1.95
N GLU A 313 -7.56 -11.22 1.13
CA GLU A 313 -8.03 -11.44 -0.23
C GLU A 313 -6.87 -11.35 -1.22
N ILE A 314 -6.95 -12.13 -2.28
CA ILE A 314 -6.04 -11.99 -3.42
C ILE A 314 -6.55 -10.80 -4.25
N GLY A 315 -5.72 -9.79 -4.43
CA GLY A 315 -6.00 -8.64 -5.27
C GLY A 315 -5.88 -8.96 -6.76
N VAL A 316 -5.36 -8.01 -7.52
CA VAL A 316 -5.14 -8.21 -8.95
C VAL A 316 -4.01 -9.23 -9.16
N VAL A 317 -4.34 -10.35 -9.77
CA VAL A 317 -3.36 -11.36 -10.19
C VAL A 317 -2.78 -10.92 -11.52
N GLU A 318 -1.48 -10.66 -11.54
CA GLU A 318 -0.78 -10.26 -12.76
C GLU A 318 -0.65 -11.47 -13.70
N ARG A 319 -0.86 -11.23 -15.01
CA ARG A 319 -0.52 -12.21 -16.03
C ARG A 319 0.90 -11.93 -16.52
N VAL A 320 1.77 -12.90 -16.33
CA VAL A 320 3.20 -12.78 -16.63
C VAL A 320 3.51 -13.60 -17.88
N PRO A 321 4.20 -13.03 -18.89
CA PRO A 321 4.70 -13.81 -20.03
C PRO A 321 5.61 -14.97 -19.55
N ILE A 322 5.43 -16.14 -20.12
CA ILE A 322 6.22 -17.34 -19.73
C ILE A 322 7.72 -17.09 -19.88
N ALA A 323 8.11 -16.31 -20.90
CA ALA A 323 9.51 -15.93 -21.11
C ALA A 323 10.11 -15.12 -19.95
N ASP A 324 9.27 -14.34 -19.26
CA ASP A 324 9.64 -13.42 -18.18
C ASP A 324 9.33 -14.01 -16.79
N ALA A 325 8.98 -15.30 -16.70
CA ALA A 325 8.57 -15.95 -15.47
C ALA A 325 9.64 -15.77 -14.35
N PRO A 326 9.25 -15.21 -13.19
CA PRO A 326 10.17 -15.09 -12.06
C PRO A 326 10.70 -16.45 -11.61
N SER A 327 11.94 -16.51 -11.12
CA SER A 327 12.54 -17.76 -10.64
C SER A 327 11.77 -18.40 -9.47
N ARG A 328 10.98 -17.61 -8.74
CA ARG A 328 10.13 -18.06 -7.63
C ARG A 328 8.72 -18.51 -8.07
N ALA A 329 8.31 -18.30 -9.30
CA ALA A 329 7.02 -18.75 -9.81
C ALA A 329 7.08 -20.25 -10.09
N LYS A 330 6.75 -21.10 -9.09
CA LYS A 330 6.90 -22.55 -9.20
C LYS A 330 5.73 -23.37 -8.64
N MET A 331 4.97 -22.86 -7.68
CA MET A 331 3.94 -23.62 -7.00
C MET A 331 2.65 -23.58 -7.82
N MET A 332 2.17 -24.75 -8.27
CA MET A 332 0.83 -24.84 -8.88
C MET A 332 -0.23 -24.83 -7.79
N VAL A 333 -1.22 -23.97 -7.94
CA VAL A 333 -2.37 -23.85 -7.03
C VAL A 333 -3.67 -23.97 -7.79
N VAL A 334 -4.71 -24.44 -7.12
CA VAL A 334 -6.07 -24.54 -7.65
C VAL A 334 -7.05 -23.85 -6.70
N ALA A 335 -8.27 -23.59 -7.18
CA ALA A 335 -9.32 -23.02 -6.35
C ALA A 335 -9.53 -23.85 -5.07
N GLY A 336 -9.60 -23.17 -3.93
CA GLY A 336 -9.73 -23.78 -2.61
C GLY A 336 -8.41 -24.08 -1.88
N ASP A 337 -7.26 -24.00 -2.54
CA ASP A 337 -5.97 -24.09 -1.87
C ASP A 337 -5.76 -22.85 -0.97
N LEU A 338 -5.31 -23.07 0.27
CA LEU A 338 -4.99 -21.99 1.20
C LEU A 338 -3.49 -21.67 1.13
N LEU A 339 -3.16 -20.47 0.66
CA LEU A 339 -1.80 -19.96 0.55
C LEU A 339 -1.40 -19.32 1.88
N VAL A 340 -0.28 -19.76 2.48
CA VAL A 340 0.28 -19.20 3.72
C VAL A 340 1.67 -18.67 3.44
N SER A 341 1.91 -17.37 3.55
CA SER A 341 3.24 -16.80 3.34
C SER A 341 4.23 -17.27 4.40
N LEU A 342 5.32 -17.88 3.96
CA LEU A 342 6.47 -18.27 4.78
C LEU A 342 7.47 -17.12 4.98
N THR A 343 7.44 -16.11 4.11
CA THR A 343 8.29 -14.92 4.20
C THR A 343 7.50 -13.78 4.83
N ARG A 344 8.05 -13.18 5.88
CA ARG A 344 7.37 -12.16 6.72
C ARG A 344 5.99 -12.63 7.17
N PRO A 345 5.87 -13.84 7.76
CA PRO A 345 4.57 -14.49 8.02
C PRO A 345 3.70 -13.68 8.99
N THR A 346 4.30 -12.87 9.85
CA THR A 346 3.59 -11.95 10.76
C THR A 346 2.78 -10.88 10.03
N ARG A 347 3.02 -10.65 8.74
CA ARG A 347 2.19 -9.76 7.90
C ARG A 347 0.84 -10.35 7.52
N ARG A 348 0.57 -11.60 7.86
CA ARG A 348 -0.74 -12.24 7.64
C ARG A 348 -1.15 -12.36 6.17
N ALA A 349 -0.19 -12.46 5.23
CA ALA A 349 -0.48 -12.71 3.82
C ALA A 349 -0.92 -14.17 3.64
N ILE A 350 -2.20 -14.44 3.95
CA ILE A 350 -2.85 -15.74 3.93
C ILE A 350 -4.19 -15.60 3.22
N ALA A 351 -4.41 -16.38 2.16
CA ALA A 351 -5.62 -16.29 1.32
C ALA A 351 -5.95 -17.62 0.66
N PHE A 352 -7.22 -17.84 0.33
CA PHE A 352 -7.63 -18.92 -0.56
C PHE A 352 -7.39 -18.54 -2.01
N ALA A 353 -6.83 -19.45 -2.79
CA ALA A 353 -6.81 -19.35 -4.24
C ALA A 353 -8.25 -19.48 -4.78
N THR A 354 -8.63 -18.57 -5.68
CA THR A 354 -9.97 -18.57 -6.32
C THR A 354 -9.97 -19.35 -7.62
N ASP A 355 -8.80 -19.45 -8.27
CA ASP A 355 -8.62 -20.05 -9.59
C ASP A 355 -7.29 -20.80 -9.67
N GLU A 356 -7.08 -21.50 -10.77
CA GLU A 356 -5.78 -22.10 -11.08
C GLU A 356 -4.76 -21.01 -11.39
N ALA A 357 -3.61 -21.07 -10.73
CA ALA A 357 -2.53 -20.10 -10.90
C ALA A 357 -1.16 -20.71 -10.55
N ILE A 358 -0.12 -19.94 -10.82
CA ILE A 358 1.23 -20.24 -10.32
C ILE A 358 1.54 -19.27 -9.18
N ALA A 359 1.87 -19.82 -8.02
CA ALA A 359 2.24 -19.04 -6.85
C ALA A 359 3.75 -19.04 -6.61
N SER A 360 4.20 -18.05 -5.84
CA SER A 360 5.60 -17.95 -5.40
C SER A 360 5.98 -19.10 -4.47
N THR A 361 7.24 -19.57 -4.55
CA THR A 361 7.84 -20.50 -3.56
C THR A 361 7.93 -19.92 -2.15
N GLY A 362 7.56 -18.67 -1.95
CA GLY A 362 7.45 -18.07 -0.62
C GLY A 362 6.17 -18.45 0.13
N PHE A 363 5.29 -19.26 -0.48
CA PHE A 363 4.10 -19.80 0.16
C PHE A 363 4.25 -21.28 0.50
N ALA A 364 3.69 -21.69 1.64
CA ALA A 364 3.17 -23.03 1.83
C ALA A 364 1.75 -23.10 1.26
N VAL A 365 1.47 -24.16 0.48
CA VAL A 365 0.17 -24.38 -0.16
C VAL A 365 -0.55 -25.50 0.58
N ILE A 366 -1.59 -25.17 1.34
CA ILE A 366 -2.45 -26.13 2.00
C ILE A 366 -3.54 -26.54 1.02
N HIS A 367 -3.56 -27.85 0.67
CA HIS A 367 -4.49 -28.42 -0.31
C HIS A 367 -5.56 -29.30 0.33
N GLY A 368 -5.22 -30.02 1.40
CA GLY A 368 -6.15 -30.91 2.10
C GLY A 368 -6.38 -30.46 3.54
N PHE A 369 -7.61 -30.69 4.03
CA PHE A 369 -8.04 -30.38 5.38
C PHE A 369 -8.65 -31.61 6.01
N SER A 370 -8.36 -31.89 7.30
CA SER A 370 -9.02 -32.94 8.05
C SER A 370 -10.48 -32.59 8.37
N ASP A 371 -11.29 -33.59 8.69
CA ASP A 371 -12.68 -33.38 9.09
C ASP A 371 -12.82 -32.60 10.42
N GLU A 372 -11.73 -32.47 11.19
CA GLU A 372 -11.72 -31.76 12.47
C GLU A 372 -11.72 -30.23 12.32
N VAL A 373 -11.26 -29.72 11.19
CA VAL A 373 -11.11 -28.27 10.97
C VAL A 373 -11.84 -27.78 9.73
N MET A 374 -12.58 -26.67 9.86
CA MET A 374 -13.15 -25.97 8.72
C MET A 374 -12.05 -25.08 8.08
N PRO A 375 -11.88 -25.14 6.75
CA PRO A 375 -10.84 -24.34 6.07
C PRO A 375 -10.95 -22.84 6.37
N GLU A 376 -12.17 -22.28 6.38
CA GLU A 376 -12.44 -20.88 6.65
C GLU A 376 -12.07 -20.49 8.09
N TYR A 377 -12.39 -21.35 9.07
CA TYR A 377 -11.96 -21.17 10.46
C TYR A 377 -10.43 -21.15 10.55
N LEU A 378 -9.77 -22.14 9.93
CA LEU A 378 -8.32 -22.23 9.94
C LEU A 378 -7.67 -20.96 9.35
N SER A 379 -8.19 -20.45 8.24
CA SER A 379 -7.72 -19.19 7.64
C SER A 379 -7.82 -18.01 8.62
N VAL A 380 -8.90 -17.91 9.41
CA VAL A 380 -9.06 -16.87 10.43
C VAL A 380 -8.05 -17.05 11.55
N ILE A 381 -7.88 -18.27 12.06
CA ILE A 381 -6.95 -18.57 13.15
C ILE A 381 -5.50 -18.32 12.75
N LEU A 382 -5.08 -18.76 11.56
CA LEU A 382 -3.73 -18.52 11.05
C LEU A 382 -3.42 -17.04 10.90
N ARG A 383 -4.42 -16.20 10.64
CA ARG A 383 -4.28 -14.74 10.57
C ARG A 383 -4.41 -14.04 11.93
N SER A 384 -4.87 -14.72 12.97
CA SER A 384 -5.05 -14.16 14.31
C SER A 384 -3.72 -13.97 15.06
N GLY A 385 -3.76 -13.20 16.14
CA GLY A 385 -2.63 -13.07 17.08
C GLY A 385 -2.14 -14.40 17.62
N LEU A 386 -3.03 -15.37 17.82
CA LEU A 386 -2.69 -16.72 18.30
C LEU A 386 -1.62 -17.41 17.46
N CYS A 387 -1.73 -17.33 16.13
CA CYS A 387 -0.76 -17.93 15.20
C CYS A 387 0.36 -16.98 14.82
N THR A 388 0.08 -15.69 14.63
CA THR A 388 1.13 -14.73 14.23
C THR A 388 2.22 -14.57 15.28
N TYR A 389 1.91 -14.71 16.57
CA TYR A 389 2.92 -14.77 17.63
C TYR A 389 3.76 -16.06 17.56
N GLN A 390 3.19 -17.18 17.13
CA GLN A 390 3.94 -18.41 16.90
C GLN A 390 4.84 -18.29 15.65
N PHE A 391 4.39 -17.58 14.61
CA PHE A 391 5.22 -17.27 13.45
C PHE A 391 6.39 -16.36 13.81
N ASP A 392 6.13 -15.33 14.61
CA ASP A 392 7.15 -14.43 15.11
C ASP A 392 8.22 -15.19 15.93
N GLN A 393 7.79 -15.98 16.89
CA GLN A 393 8.66 -16.82 17.71
C GLN A 393 9.59 -17.71 16.87
N ARG A 394 9.09 -18.23 15.73
CA ARG A 394 9.82 -19.19 14.88
C ARG A 394 10.61 -18.53 13.76
N SER A 395 10.33 -17.28 13.45
CA SER A 395 10.96 -16.56 12.35
C SER A 395 12.48 -16.42 12.55
N THR A 396 13.19 -16.53 11.44
CA THR A 396 14.65 -16.29 11.35
C THR A 396 14.93 -15.32 10.21
N GLY A 397 16.04 -14.58 10.31
CA GLY A 397 16.45 -13.57 9.33
C GLY A 397 16.14 -12.15 9.79
N GLY A 398 16.96 -11.19 9.34
CA GLY A 398 16.84 -9.78 9.71
C GLY A 398 15.73 -9.06 8.92
N ASN A 399 16.07 -8.49 7.76
CA ASN A 399 15.12 -7.70 6.94
C ASN A 399 13.97 -8.51 6.32
N TYR A 400 14.17 -9.81 6.14
CA TYR A 400 13.19 -10.73 5.56
C TYR A 400 13.00 -11.95 6.48
N PRO A 401 12.38 -11.78 7.69
CA PRO A 401 12.13 -12.90 8.58
C PRO A 401 11.27 -13.96 7.87
N ALA A 402 11.61 -15.23 8.05
CA ALA A 402 10.91 -16.32 7.41
C ALA A 402 10.80 -17.53 8.35
N ILE A 403 9.81 -18.39 8.09
CA ILE A 403 9.64 -19.70 8.71
C ILE A 403 9.70 -20.79 7.64
N THR A 404 10.02 -22.01 8.05
CA THR A 404 9.93 -23.18 7.18
C THR A 404 8.54 -23.80 7.20
N GLU A 405 8.21 -24.65 6.21
CA GLU A 405 6.97 -25.45 6.22
C GLU A 405 6.88 -26.33 7.49
N GLU A 406 7.99 -26.92 7.90
CA GLU A 406 8.02 -27.72 9.14
C GLU A 406 7.67 -26.88 10.37
N GLN A 407 8.20 -25.65 10.46
CA GLN A 407 7.88 -24.74 11.55
C GLN A 407 6.42 -24.27 11.52
N LEU A 408 5.86 -24.07 10.30
CA LEU A 408 4.44 -23.79 10.11
C LEU A 408 3.58 -24.97 10.61
N LEU A 409 3.88 -26.19 10.20
CA LEU A 409 3.12 -27.40 10.57
C LEU A 409 3.18 -27.70 12.07
N ARG A 410 4.18 -27.21 12.79
CA ARG A 410 4.29 -27.31 14.26
C ARG A 410 3.47 -26.26 15.01
N CYS A 411 2.79 -25.33 14.32
CA CYS A 411 1.94 -24.34 14.99
C CYS A 411 0.74 -25.02 15.66
N GLU A 412 0.42 -24.55 16.86
CA GLU A 412 -0.70 -25.03 17.66
C GLU A 412 -1.95 -24.24 17.33
N ILE A 413 -2.99 -24.96 16.94
CA ILE A 413 -4.30 -24.45 16.54
C ILE A 413 -5.30 -24.81 17.63
N PRO A 414 -6.04 -23.85 18.20
CA PRO A 414 -7.02 -24.15 19.25
C PRO A 414 -8.14 -25.03 18.71
N ILE A 415 -8.55 -26.01 19.50
CA ILE A 415 -9.70 -26.87 19.20
C ILE A 415 -10.98 -26.11 19.52
N ALA A 416 -11.96 -26.20 18.62
CA ALA A 416 -13.31 -25.68 18.84
C ALA A 416 -14.35 -26.59 18.20
N ALA A 417 -15.54 -26.66 18.81
CA ALA A 417 -16.67 -27.36 18.20
C ALA A 417 -17.03 -26.77 16.85
N LYS A 418 -17.57 -27.56 15.94
CA LYS A 418 -17.88 -27.10 14.56
C LYS A 418 -18.78 -25.89 14.51
N GLU A 419 -19.73 -25.77 15.44
CA GLU A 419 -20.61 -24.59 15.54
C GLU A 419 -19.83 -23.31 15.89
N VAL A 420 -18.81 -23.41 16.75
CA VAL A 420 -17.94 -22.29 17.10
C VAL A 420 -17.05 -21.93 15.91
N GLN A 421 -16.46 -22.93 15.24
CA GLN A 421 -15.67 -22.72 14.02
C GLN A 421 -16.49 -21.98 12.96
N MET A 422 -17.74 -22.40 12.74
CA MET A 422 -18.67 -21.79 11.78
C MET A 422 -18.99 -20.34 12.16
N ARG A 423 -19.26 -20.05 13.46
CA ARG A 423 -19.53 -18.68 13.92
C ARG A 423 -18.31 -17.78 13.71
N ILE A 424 -17.11 -18.23 14.07
CA ILE A 424 -15.87 -17.47 13.87
C ILE A 424 -15.66 -17.18 12.39
N ALA A 425 -15.76 -18.19 11.52
CA ALA A 425 -15.58 -18.03 10.08
C ALA A 425 -16.60 -17.08 9.47
N SER A 426 -17.89 -17.25 9.77
CA SER A 426 -18.96 -16.42 9.21
C SER A 426 -18.90 -14.96 9.72
N THR A 427 -18.62 -14.77 11.01
CA THR A 427 -18.49 -13.44 11.60
C THR A 427 -17.28 -12.71 11.02
N ALA A 428 -16.12 -13.37 10.91
CA ALA A 428 -14.93 -12.76 10.29
C ALA A 428 -15.16 -12.42 8.81
N SER A 429 -15.85 -13.29 8.06
CA SER A 429 -16.24 -13.02 6.67
C SER A 429 -17.15 -11.79 6.56
N SER A 430 -18.15 -11.66 7.44
CA SER A 430 -19.07 -10.51 7.48
C SER A 430 -18.33 -9.21 7.80
N ILE A 431 -17.43 -9.22 8.79
CA ILE A 431 -16.61 -8.06 9.15
C ILE A 431 -15.72 -7.63 7.97
N ARG A 432 -15.07 -8.60 7.30
CA ARG A 432 -14.24 -8.30 6.12
C ARG A 432 -15.07 -7.72 4.97
N ALA A 433 -16.25 -8.27 4.71
CA ALA A 433 -17.16 -7.77 3.69
C ALA A 433 -17.64 -6.34 3.99
N GLU A 434 -18.00 -6.04 5.26
CA GLU A 434 -18.36 -4.70 5.67
C GLU A 434 -17.20 -3.71 5.52
N ALA A 435 -16.00 -4.08 5.95
CA ALA A 435 -14.80 -3.24 5.83
C ALA A 435 -14.48 -2.94 4.36
N ARG A 436 -14.55 -3.93 3.46
CA ARG A 436 -14.38 -3.75 2.02
C ARG A 436 -15.42 -2.79 1.44
N LYS A 437 -16.67 -3.00 1.80
CA LYS A 437 -17.76 -2.13 1.34
C LYS A 437 -17.53 -0.68 1.77
N LEU A 438 -17.17 -0.45 3.03
CA LEU A 438 -16.85 0.91 3.53
C LEU A 438 -15.73 1.57 2.73
N LYS A 439 -14.63 0.86 2.46
CA LYS A 439 -13.50 1.37 1.67
C LYS A 439 -13.91 1.65 0.21
N ALA A 440 -14.69 0.75 -0.40
CA ALA A 440 -15.15 0.89 -1.78
C ALA A 440 -16.13 2.06 -1.94
N ASP A 441 -17.14 2.15 -1.05
CA ASP A 441 -18.14 3.23 -1.07
C ASP A 441 -17.47 4.60 -0.86
N ALA A 442 -16.50 4.68 0.06
CA ALA A 442 -15.76 5.90 0.32
C ALA A 442 -14.87 6.32 -0.86
N THR A 443 -14.27 5.37 -1.55
CA THR A 443 -13.48 5.64 -2.76
C THR A 443 -14.39 6.13 -3.89
N ALA A 444 -15.53 5.47 -4.11
CA ALA A 444 -16.51 5.89 -5.10
C ALA A 444 -17.09 7.29 -4.81
N ALA A 445 -17.31 7.62 -3.52
CA ALA A 445 -17.77 8.93 -3.11
C ALA A 445 -16.72 10.03 -3.39
N LEU A 446 -15.43 9.77 -3.10
CA LEU A 446 -14.34 10.68 -3.43
C LEU A 446 -14.24 10.91 -4.94
N ASP A 447 -14.32 9.85 -5.75
CA ASP A 447 -14.30 9.96 -7.21
C ASP A 447 -15.52 10.74 -7.75
N ALA A 448 -16.69 10.57 -7.13
CA ALA A 448 -17.89 11.35 -7.46
C ALA A 448 -17.72 12.83 -7.11
N ALA A 449 -17.12 13.15 -5.96
CA ALA A 449 -16.80 14.52 -5.58
C ALA A 449 -15.78 15.15 -6.55
N LYS A 450 -14.73 14.42 -6.97
CA LYS A 450 -13.78 14.91 -7.98
C LYS A 450 -14.46 15.19 -9.32
N ARG A 451 -15.34 14.30 -9.79
CA ARG A 451 -16.15 14.56 -11.02
C ARG A 451 -17.07 15.77 -10.86
N LYS A 452 -17.68 15.97 -9.69
CA LYS A 452 -18.51 17.15 -9.40
C LYS A 452 -17.67 18.42 -9.46
N ILE A 453 -16.48 18.42 -8.87
CA ILE A 453 -15.53 19.55 -8.91
C ILE A 453 -15.08 19.81 -10.35
N GLU A 454 -14.76 18.75 -11.11
CA GLU A 454 -14.44 18.88 -12.53
C GLU A 454 -15.57 19.61 -13.28
N ALA A 455 -16.83 19.21 -13.06
CA ALA A 455 -18.00 19.84 -13.67
C ALA A 455 -18.26 21.30 -13.21
N MET A 456 -17.75 21.72 -12.04
CA MET A 456 -17.80 23.11 -11.59
C MET A 456 -16.78 24.00 -12.31
N ILE A 457 -15.70 23.40 -12.83
CA ILE A 457 -14.58 24.13 -13.45
C ILE A 457 -14.67 24.12 -14.96
N ILE A 458 -15.17 23.02 -15.54
CA ILE A 458 -15.24 22.81 -17.01
C ILE A 458 -16.58 23.33 -17.56
N GLU A 459 -16.51 23.96 -18.73
CA GLU A 459 -17.67 24.26 -19.56
C GLU A 459 -18.31 22.94 -20.03
N ARG A 460 -19.61 22.79 -19.84
CA ARG A 460 -20.35 21.64 -20.42
C ARG A 460 -20.55 21.96 -21.91
N ASP A 461 -20.07 21.05 -22.77
CA ASP A 461 -20.36 21.09 -24.22
C ASP A 461 -21.87 20.91 -24.47
#